data_95d1d94b590da01c859c04eaa3a3e008
#
_entry.id   95d1d94b590da01c859c04eaa3a3e008
#
_cell.length_a   1.000
_cell.length_b   1.000
_cell.length_c   1.000
_cell.angle_alpha   90.00
_cell.angle_beta   90.00
_cell.angle_gamma   90.00
#
_symmetry.space_group_name_H-M   'P 1'
#
loop_
_entity.id
_entity.type
_entity.pdbx_description
1 polymer ?
#
loop_
_entity_poly.entity_id
_entity_poly.type
_entity_poly.pdbx_seq_one_letter_code
_entity_poly.pdbx_strand_id
1 'polypeptide(L)'
;SNVPIETIRNIIYRRARNPRVDTLLALSRTLDVSMESLMGESPREEEEQLLFAYRESGEHGKKFIRAIAEIEAQWQAGVDVNEEREIPCLIPAVETSDGAAFSSFDVEHVKTACENVYMAMRLPNDHFSPRYCKNDVLLLSDKFPNEGENALFLYNHRLYFRQFHISEKGYALNTINGRGTALRFRRMDSCRLIGTCMAVQ
;
A
#
# COMPACT_ATOMS: atom_id res chain seq x y z
N SER A 1 14.61 32.89 4.01
CA SER A 1 13.37 33.37 4.66
C SER A 1 13.49 34.87 4.91
N ASN A 2 12.40 35.62 4.67
CA ASN A 2 12.32 37.05 5.02
C ASN A 2 12.07 37.28 6.53
N VAL A 3 12.34 36.31 7.37
CA VAL A 3 12.16 36.41 8.83
C VAL A 3 13.45 36.94 9.45
N PRO A 4 13.41 38.06 10.24
CA PRO A 4 14.59 38.61 10.90
C PRO A 4 15.24 37.59 11.86
N ILE A 5 16.55 37.53 11.85
CA ILE A 5 17.32 36.56 12.65
C ILE A 5 17.03 36.64 14.14
N GLU A 6 16.77 37.87 14.65
CA GLU A 6 16.35 38.09 16.04
C GLU A 6 14.99 37.47 16.36
N THR A 7 14.07 37.47 15.45
CA THR A 7 12.76 36.80 15.58
C THR A 7 12.95 35.28 15.68
N ILE A 8 13.82 34.71 14.85
CA ILE A 8 14.15 33.28 14.87
C ILE A 8 14.80 32.92 16.20
N ARG A 9 15.78 33.70 16.67
CA ARG A 9 16.43 33.51 17.97
C ARG A 9 15.43 33.57 19.14
N ASN A 10 14.52 34.54 19.11
CA ASN A 10 13.50 34.67 20.17
C ASN A 10 12.52 33.47 20.20
N ILE A 11 12.24 32.84 19.07
CA ILE A 11 11.46 31.60 19.00
C ILE A 11 12.26 30.43 19.55
N ILE A 12 13.50 30.22 19.12
CA ILE A 12 14.38 29.11 19.55
C ILE A 12 14.61 29.18 21.09
N TYR A 13 14.89 30.36 21.63
CA TYR A 13 15.11 30.53 23.06
C TYR A 13 13.83 30.70 23.89
N ARG A 14 12.64 30.41 23.27
CA ARG A 14 11.33 30.49 23.93
C ARG A 14 11.02 31.87 24.56
N ARG A 15 11.65 32.94 24.06
CA ARG A 15 11.41 34.33 24.50
C ARG A 15 10.12 34.88 23.87
N ALA A 16 9.78 34.45 22.65
CA ALA A 16 8.52 34.69 22.00
C ALA A 16 7.60 33.48 22.21
N ARG A 17 6.60 33.63 23.09
CA ARG A 17 5.64 32.55 23.40
C ARG A 17 4.57 32.35 22.31
N ASN A 18 4.24 33.40 21.55
CA ASN A 18 3.24 33.39 20.48
C ASN A 18 3.82 34.09 19.24
N PRO A 19 4.58 33.38 18.38
CA PRO A 19 5.03 33.95 17.12
C PRO A 19 3.82 34.23 16.21
N ARG A 20 3.92 35.26 15.38
CA ARG A 20 2.86 35.61 14.43
C ARG A 20 2.70 34.48 13.38
N VAL A 21 1.47 34.27 12.92
CA VAL A 21 1.15 33.26 11.89
C VAL A 21 1.98 33.46 10.62
N ASP A 22 2.17 34.70 10.19
CA ASP A 22 3.00 35.02 9.00
C ASP A 22 4.46 34.57 9.19
N THR A 23 5.00 34.68 10.41
CA THR A 23 6.35 34.22 10.75
C THR A 23 6.44 32.69 10.70
N LEU A 24 5.45 32.01 11.24
CA LEU A 24 5.35 30.53 11.18
C LEU A 24 5.22 30.04 9.75
N LEU A 25 4.38 30.69 8.94
CA LEU A 25 4.23 30.38 7.51
C LEU A 25 5.54 30.58 6.73
N ALA A 26 6.28 31.65 7.01
CA ALA A 26 7.57 31.91 6.36
C ALA A 26 8.61 30.85 6.76
N LEU A 27 8.61 30.42 8.02
CA LEU A 27 9.51 29.38 8.51
C LEU A 27 9.13 28.00 7.95
N SER A 28 7.85 27.64 7.94
CA SER A 28 7.38 26.34 7.41
C SER A 28 7.79 26.17 5.94
N ARG A 29 7.59 27.20 5.12
CA ARG A 29 8.01 27.19 3.70
C ARG A 29 9.53 27.09 3.53
N THR A 30 10.32 27.72 4.41
CA THR A 30 11.78 27.72 4.30
C THR A 30 12.38 26.42 4.76
N LEU A 31 11.78 25.77 5.77
CA LEU A 31 12.21 24.51 6.36
C LEU A 31 11.56 23.28 5.69
N ASP A 32 10.62 23.52 4.78
CA ASP A 32 9.81 22.49 4.13
C ASP A 32 9.10 21.55 5.13
N VAL A 33 8.55 22.15 6.19
CA VAL A 33 7.78 21.45 7.23
C VAL A 33 6.39 22.07 7.37
N SER A 34 5.42 21.31 7.89
CA SER A 34 4.07 21.83 8.13
C SER A 34 4.05 22.84 9.31
N MET A 35 3.01 23.70 9.35
CA MET A 35 2.81 24.61 10.49
C MET A 35 2.54 23.84 11.79
N GLU A 36 1.79 22.76 11.71
CA GLU A 36 1.47 21.86 12.82
C GLU A 36 2.75 21.28 13.44
N SER A 37 3.69 20.86 12.58
CA SER A 37 5.01 20.38 13.01
C SER A 37 5.81 21.45 13.74
N LEU A 38 5.74 22.71 13.31
CA LEU A 38 6.39 23.83 14.00
C LEU A 38 5.72 24.17 15.33
N MET A 39 4.44 23.89 15.50
CA MET A 39 3.70 24.10 16.74
C MET A 39 3.86 22.96 17.74
N GLY A 40 4.59 21.92 17.38
CA GLY A 40 4.81 20.74 18.22
C GLY A 40 3.70 19.70 18.12
N GLU A 41 2.76 19.87 17.20
CA GLU A 41 1.81 18.86 16.78
C GLU A 41 2.47 18.08 15.63
N SER A 42 3.48 17.29 15.96
CA SER A 42 4.09 16.40 14.95
C SER A 42 3.08 15.34 14.55
N PRO A 43 2.92 15.06 13.26
CA PRO A 43 2.24 13.86 12.81
C PRO A 43 2.82 12.65 13.56
N ARG A 44 2.01 11.65 13.83
CA ARG A 44 2.53 10.40 14.40
C ARG A 44 3.60 9.85 13.47
N GLU A 45 4.61 9.19 14.01
CA GLU A 45 5.74 8.66 13.23
C GLU A 45 5.28 7.85 12.01
N GLU A 46 4.16 7.15 12.13
CA GLU A 46 3.49 6.42 11.04
C GLU A 46 2.97 7.32 9.91
N GLU A 47 2.42 8.51 10.25
CA GLU A 47 1.94 9.48 9.29
C GLU A 47 3.09 10.13 8.51
N GLU A 48 4.20 10.42 9.18
CA GLU A 48 5.42 10.93 8.53
C GLU A 48 6.01 9.90 7.57
N GLN A 49 6.06 8.64 7.98
CA GLN A 49 6.52 7.53 7.13
C GLN A 49 5.62 7.36 5.91
N LEU A 50 4.29 7.44 6.08
CA LEU A 50 3.34 7.34 4.97
C LEU A 50 3.48 8.51 4.00
N LEU A 51 3.59 9.74 4.51
CA LEU A 51 3.80 10.94 3.70
C LEU A 51 5.13 10.89 2.93
N PHE A 52 6.19 10.41 3.57
CA PHE A 52 7.47 10.20 2.90
C PHE A 52 7.35 9.18 1.78
N ALA A 53 6.77 8.00 2.06
CA ALA A 53 6.56 6.97 1.06
C ALA A 53 5.71 7.45 -0.12
N TYR A 54 4.65 8.24 0.15
CA TYR A 54 3.82 8.85 -0.88
C TYR A 54 4.60 9.84 -1.76
N ARG A 55 5.44 10.72 -1.17
CA ARG A 55 6.24 11.71 -1.91
C ARG A 55 7.28 11.04 -2.81
N GLU A 56 7.94 10.00 -2.31
CA GLU A 56 8.93 9.21 -3.05
C GLU A 56 8.32 8.29 -4.13
N SER A 57 7.01 8.05 -4.05
CA SER A 57 6.31 7.22 -5.04
C SER A 57 6.20 7.96 -6.38
N GLY A 58 6.39 7.23 -7.48
CA GLY A 58 6.05 7.70 -8.82
C GLY A 58 4.55 7.95 -8.99
N GLU A 59 4.13 8.53 -10.11
CA GLU A 59 2.72 8.90 -10.36
C GLU A 59 1.75 7.71 -10.22
N HIS A 60 2.14 6.50 -10.64
CA HIS A 60 1.36 5.29 -10.46
C HIS A 60 1.20 4.91 -8.98
N GLY A 61 2.28 4.96 -8.20
CA GLY A 61 2.26 4.70 -6.78
C GLY A 61 1.38 5.69 -6.02
N LYS A 62 1.41 6.97 -6.39
CA LYS A 62 0.55 8.01 -5.80
C LYS A 62 -0.93 7.75 -6.08
N LYS A 63 -1.28 7.33 -7.32
CA LYS A 63 -2.67 6.94 -7.66
C LYS A 63 -3.13 5.78 -6.80
N PHE A 64 -2.29 4.76 -6.64
CA PHE A 64 -2.60 3.59 -5.84
C PHE A 64 -2.83 3.93 -4.36
N ILE A 65 -1.91 4.67 -3.73
CA ILE A 65 -2.04 5.07 -2.33
C ILE A 65 -3.33 5.87 -2.11
N ARG A 66 -3.68 6.79 -3.03
CA ARG A 66 -4.94 7.54 -2.94
C ARG A 66 -6.16 6.63 -3.04
N ALA A 67 -6.18 5.72 -4.02
CA ALA A 67 -7.32 4.81 -4.21
C ALA A 67 -7.58 3.96 -2.96
N ILE A 68 -6.54 3.42 -2.32
CA ILE A 68 -6.68 2.67 -1.07
C ILE A 68 -7.20 3.55 0.07
N ALA A 69 -6.65 4.77 0.22
CA ALA A 69 -7.07 5.69 1.28
C ALA A 69 -8.54 6.13 1.11
N GLU A 70 -9.00 6.39 -0.11
CA GLU A 70 -10.38 6.74 -0.43
C GLU A 70 -11.35 5.61 -0.07
N ILE A 71 -10.99 4.37 -0.33
CA ILE A 71 -11.82 3.20 0.00
C ILE A 71 -11.90 2.99 1.49
N GLU A 72 -10.79 3.07 2.20
CA GLU A 72 -10.77 2.92 3.65
C GLU A 72 -11.65 3.99 4.31
N ALA A 73 -11.59 5.24 3.81
CA ALA A 73 -12.43 6.32 4.27
C ALA A 73 -13.93 6.05 4.02
N GLN A 74 -14.30 5.45 2.88
CA GLN A 74 -15.68 5.05 2.59
C GLN A 74 -16.17 3.94 3.52
N TRP A 75 -15.35 2.96 3.84
CA TRP A 75 -15.70 1.90 4.78
C TRP A 75 -15.97 2.42 6.19
N GLN A 76 -15.15 3.34 6.68
CA GLN A 76 -15.34 3.95 7.99
C GLN A 76 -16.58 4.85 8.04
N ALA A 77 -17.01 5.41 6.91
CA ALA A 77 -18.23 6.21 6.81
C ALA A 77 -19.53 5.37 6.85
N GLY A 78 -19.47 4.05 6.95
CA GLY A 78 -20.63 3.17 7.12
C GLY A 78 -21.50 3.05 5.88
N VAL A 79 -20.93 3.02 4.70
CA VAL A 79 -21.66 2.75 3.45
C VAL A 79 -22.27 1.35 3.52
N ASP A 80 -23.58 1.26 3.26
CA ASP A 80 -24.41 0.06 3.44
C ASP A 80 -23.84 -1.14 2.66
N VAL A 81 -23.61 -2.24 3.35
CA VAL A 81 -22.84 -3.42 2.88
C VAL A 81 -23.57 -4.22 1.79
N ASN A 82 -24.79 -3.82 1.42
CA ASN A 82 -25.63 -4.52 0.44
C ASN A 82 -25.57 -3.95 -0.99
N GLU A 83 -24.85 -2.88 -1.23
CA GLU A 83 -24.65 -2.34 -2.59
C GLU A 83 -23.32 -2.76 -3.17
N GLU A 84 -23.30 -3.03 -4.50
CA GLU A 84 -22.07 -3.21 -5.24
C GLU A 84 -21.14 -2.01 -5.02
N ARG A 85 -20.00 -2.25 -4.38
CA ARG A 85 -19.01 -1.21 -4.09
C ARG A 85 -17.89 -1.24 -5.12
N GLU A 86 -17.33 -0.10 -5.42
CA GLU A 86 -16.14 0.03 -6.25
C GLU A 86 -14.89 -0.13 -5.39
N ILE A 87 -14.00 -1.04 -5.79
CA ILE A 87 -12.69 -1.28 -5.16
C ILE A 87 -11.58 -1.08 -6.18
N PRO A 88 -10.35 -0.68 -5.77
CA PRO A 88 -9.23 -0.58 -6.66
C PRO A 88 -8.82 -1.96 -7.15
N CYS A 89 -8.55 -2.06 -8.43
CA CYS A 89 -8.05 -3.24 -9.09
C CYS A 89 -6.66 -2.95 -9.69
N LEU A 90 -5.66 -3.68 -9.25
CA LEU A 90 -4.32 -3.63 -9.83
C LEU A 90 -4.32 -4.33 -11.18
N ILE A 91 -3.74 -3.68 -12.17
CA ILE A 91 -3.44 -4.26 -13.48
C ILE A 91 -1.92 -4.36 -13.60
N PRO A 92 -1.31 -5.47 -13.21
CA PRO A 92 0.15 -5.58 -13.22
C PRO A 92 0.69 -5.76 -14.62
N ALA A 93 1.82 -5.10 -14.90
CA ALA A 93 2.65 -5.41 -16.05
C ALA A 93 3.57 -6.60 -15.71
N VAL A 94 3.69 -7.55 -16.66
CA VAL A 94 4.53 -8.74 -16.50
C VAL A 94 5.99 -8.37 -16.73
N GLU A 95 6.86 -8.66 -15.77
CA GLU A 95 8.30 -8.37 -15.89
C GLU A 95 9.18 -9.60 -16.05
N THR A 96 8.74 -10.72 -15.53
CA THR A 96 9.54 -11.95 -15.62
C THR A 96 9.09 -12.80 -16.79
N SER A 97 10.05 -13.43 -17.47
CA SER A 97 9.77 -14.32 -18.60
C SER A 97 8.88 -15.52 -18.24
N ASP A 98 8.82 -15.87 -16.94
CA ASP A 98 7.95 -16.91 -16.40
C ASP A 98 6.57 -16.37 -15.97
N GLY A 99 6.33 -15.07 -16.09
CA GLY A 99 5.03 -14.44 -15.75
C GLY A 99 4.67 -14.44 -14.26
N ALA A 100 5.63 -14.74 -13.38
CA ALA A 100 5.38 -15.04 -11.97
C ALA A 100 5.53 -13.84 -11.03
N ALA A 101 6.14 -12.75 -11.48
CA ALA A 101 6.38 -11.54 -10.68
C ALA A 101 6.07 -10.26 -11.46
N PHE A 102 5.60 -9.26 -10.73
CA PHE A 102 5.14 -7.98 -11.26
C PHE A 102 5.80 -6.84 -10.49
N SER A 103 6.25 -5.78 -11.16
CA SER A 103 6.89 -4.63 -10.50
C SER A 103 6.26 -3.29 -10.85
N SER A 104 5.51 -3.21 -11.93
CA SER A 104 4.72 -2.05 -12.30
C SER A 104 3.26 -2.42 -12.49
N PHE A 105 2.35 -1.51 -12.18
CA PHE A 105 0.92 -1.73 -12.33
C PHE A 105 0.19 -0.41 -12.53
N ASP A 106 -0.92 -0.49 -13.25
CA ASP A 106 -1.96 0.53 -13.32
C ASP A 106 -3.08 0.20 -12.32
N VAL A 107 -3.96 1.17 -12.07
CA VAL A 107 -5.12 1.01 -11.20
C VAL A 107 -6.38 1.36 -11.96
N GLU A 108 -7.33 0.42 -11.99
CA GLU A 108 -8.72 0.65 -12.37
C GLU A 108 -9.62 0.40 -11.16
N HIS A 109 -10.94 0.61 -11.32
CA HIS A 109 -11.92 0.26 -10.29
C HIS A 109 -12.82 -0.85 -10.82
N VAL A 110 -13.12 -1.81 -9.95
CA VAL A 110 -14.06 -2.90 -10.25
C VAL A 110 -15.17 -2.92 -9.21
N LYS A 111 -16.36 -3.28 -9.64
CA LYS A 111 -17.52 -3.43 -8.74
C LYS A 111 -17.54 -4.83 -8.16
N THR A 112 -17.84 -4.94 -6.88
CA THR A 112 -18.01 -6.21 -6.20
C THR A 112 -19.03 -6.11 -5.06
N ALA A 113 -19.83 -7.15 -4.89
CA ALA A 113 -20.68 -7.37 -3.73
C ALA A 113 -20.02 -8.28 -2.67
N CYS A 114 -18.76 -8.71 -2.90
CA CYS A 114 -18.05 -9.59 -1.99
C CYS A 114 -17.63 -8.82 -0.73
N GLU A 115 -18.05 -9.31 0.42
CA GLU A 115 -17.68 -8.75 1.72
C GLU A 115 -16.21 -9.01 2.06
N ASN A 116 -15.63 -8.17 2.93
CA ASN A 116 -14.27 -8.30 3.44
C ASN A 116 -13.16 -8.29 2.36
N VAL A 117 -13.45 -7.69 1.21
CA VAL A 117 -12.49 -7.47 0.12
C VAL A 117 -12.18 -5.98 0.06
N TYR A 118 -10.92 -5.58 0.01
CA TYR A 118 -10.55 -4.16 -0.01
C TYR A 118 -9.85 -3.75 -1.29
N MET A 119 -9.36 -4.71 -2.08
CA MET A 119 -8.75 -4.46 -3.38
C MET A 119 -8.88 -5.69 -4.28
N ALA A 120 -8.56 -5.51 -5.54
CA ALA A 120 -8.51 -6.60 -6.51
C ALA A 120 -7.20 -6.58 -7.32
N MET A 121 -6.92 -7.67 -8.01
CA MET A 121 -5.84 -7.74 -9.01
C MET A 121 -6.33 -8.49 -10.24
N ARG A 122 -6.21 -7.87 -11.41
CA ARG A 122 -6.48 -8.53 -12.69
C ARG A 122 -5.26 -9.28 -13.16
N LEU A 123 -5.42 -10.55 -13.52
CA LEU A 123 -4.31 -11.36 -14.01
C LEU A 123 -3.97 -10.97 -15.46
N PRO A 124 -2.70 -10.63 -15.75
CA PRO A 124 -2.30 -10.17 -17.08
C PRO A 124 -2.08 -11.31 -18.09
N ASN A 125 -1.97 -12.56 -17.62
CA ASN A 125 -1.62 -13.72 -18.44
C ASN A 125 -2.17 -15.04 -17.86
N ASP A 126 -1.98 -16.14 -18.59
CA ASP A 126 -2.40 -17.49 -18.22
C ASP A 126 -1.33 -18.26 -17.40
N HIS A 127 -0.37 -17.58 -16.78
CA HIS A 127 0.71 -18.24 -16.02
C HIS A 127 0.16 -19.18 -14.92
N PHE A 128 -0.97 -18.83 -14.33
CA PHE A 128 -1.59 -19.58 -13.24
C PHE A 128 -2.65 -20.59 -13.68
N SER A 129 -2.82 -20.76 -15.01
CA SER A 129 -3.75 -21.73 -15.58
C SER A 129 -3.37 -23.17 -15.19
N PRO A 130 -4.36 -24.09 -15.03
CA PRO A 130 -5.80 -23.90 -15.30
C PRO A 130 -6.60 -23.30 -14.15
N ARG A 131 -5.98 -23.05 -12.99
CA ARG A 131 -6.71 -22.59 -11.79
C ARG A 131 -7.15 -21.13 -11.90
N TYR A 132 -6.33 -20.30 -12.51
CA TYR A 132 -6.60 -18.89 -12.77
C TYR A 132 -6.16 -18.56 -14.19
N CYS A 133 -7.02 -17.86 -14.92
CA CYS A 133 -6.81 -17.53 -16.32
C CYS A 133 -6.52 -16.02 -16.49
N LYS A 134 -6.05 -15.68 -17.68
CA LYS A 134 -5.89 -14.28 -18.08
C LYS A 134 -7.22 -13.53 -17.93
N ASN A 135 -7.16 -12.31 -17.41
CA ASN A 135 -8.26 -11.40 -17.12
C ASN A 135 -9.12 -11.77 -15.89
N ASP A 136 -8.89 -12.91 -15.25
CA ASP A 136 -9.52 -13.17 -13.95
C ASP A 136 -9.19 -12.03 -12.97
N VAL A 137 -10.19 -11.60 -12.22
CA VAL A 137 -10.07 -10.58 -11.19
C VAL A 137 -10.02 -11.25 -9.82
N LEU A 138 -8.86 -11.26 -9.20
CA LEU A 138 -8.65 -11.80 -7.87
C LEU A 138 -9.14 -10.77 -6.84
N LEU A 139 -10.11 -11.13 -6.01
CA LEU A 139 -10.62 -10.32 -4.92
C LEU A 139 -9.80 -10.60 -3.65
N LEU A 140 -9.19 -9.55 -3.08
CA LEU A 140 -8.20 -9.66 -2.00
C LEU A 140 -8.73 -9.07 -0.70
N SER A 141 -8.55 -9.82 0.40
CA SER A 141 -8.82 -9.38 1.77
C SER A 141 -7.53 -9.09 2.53
N ASP A 142 -7.62 -8.33 3.62
CA ASP A 142 -6.53 -8.01 4.55
C ASP A 142 -6.19 -9.17 5.52
N LYS A 143 -7.01 -10.23 5.53
CA LYS A 143 -6.78 -11.38 6.41
C LYS A 143 -5.48 -12.09 6.07
N PHE A 144 -4.76 -12.52 7.09
CA PHE A 144 -3.57 -13.34 6.89
C PHE A 144 -3.97 -14.71 6.32
N PRO A 145 -3.26 -15.24 5.29
CA PRO A 145 -3.64 -16.48 4.64
C PRO A 145 -3.45 -17.69 5.56
N ASN A 146 -4.38 -18.61 5.50
CA ASN A 146 -4.24 -19.93 6.08
C ASN A 146 -3.34 -20.82 5.21
N GLU A 147 -2.94 -21.96 5.77
CA GLU A 147 -2.19 -22.99 5.04
C GLU A 147 -2.89 -23.39 3.74
N GLY A 148 -2.17 -23.29 2.62
CA GLY A 148 -2.67 -23.64 1.29
C GLY A 148 -3.49 -22.57 0.59
N GLU A 149 -3.76 -21.42 1.22
CA GLU A 149 -4.44 -20.31 0.57
C GLU A 149 -3.49 -19.53 -0.37
N ASN A 150 -4.08 -18.95 -1.40
CA ASN A 150 -3.33 -18.12 -2.34
C ASN A 150 -3.41 -16.66 -1.92
N ALA A 151 -2.28 -15.97 -1.98
CA ALA A 151 -2.21 -14.59 -1.57
C ALA A 151 -1.18 -13.82 -2.41
N LEU A 152 -1.33 -12.50 -2.41
CA LEU A 152 -0.43 -11.57 -3.06
C LEU A 152 0.58 -11.05 -2.03
N PHE A 153 1.86 -11.20 -2.34
CA PHE A 153 2.96 -10.81 -1.48
C PHE A 153 3.90 -9.83 -2.18
N LEU A 154 4.42 -8.88 -1.42
CA LEU A 154 5.48 -7.98 -1.85
C LEU A 154 6.82 -8.48 -1.30
N TYR A 155 7.76 -8.78 -2.19
CA TYR A 155 9.12 -9.17 -1.85
C TYR A 155 10.12 -8.59 -2.86
N ASN A 156 11.19 -7.98 -2.37
CA ASN A 156 12.21 -7.34 -3.21
C ASN A 156 11.61 -6.41 -4.29
N HIS A 157 10.67 -5.54 -3.89
CA HIS A 157 9.98 -4.58 -4.76
C HIS A 157 9.15 -5.20 -5.90
N ARG A 158 8.81 -6.50 -5.80
CA ARG A 158 7.98 -7.22 -6.77
C ARG A 158 6.80 -7.87 -6.08
N LEU A 159 5.67 -7.88 -6.77
CA LEU A 159 4.48 -8.60 -6.33
C LEU A 159 4.53 -10.05 -6.82
N TYR A 160 4.19 -10.98 -5.94
CA TYR A 160 4.14 -12.41 -6.20
C TYR A 160 2.79 -12.96 -5.79
N PHE A 161 2.04 -13.52 -6.72
CA PHE A 161 0.83 -14.29 -6.41
C PHE A 161 1.20 -15.75 -6.17
N ARG A 162 1.10 -16.20 -4.91
CA ARG A 162 1.65 -17.49 -4.46
C ARG A 162 0.73 -18.16 -3.46
N GLN A 163 0.90 -19.49 -3.32
CA GLN A 163 0.26 -20.28 -2.28
C GLN A 163 1.10 -20.22 -1.01
N PHE A 164 0.46 -19.84 0.10
CA PHE A 164 1.09 -19.77 1.40
C PHE A 164 1.23 -21.16 2.01
N HIS A 165 2.38 -21.43 2.60
CA HIS A 165 2.68 -22.71 3.24
C HIS A 165 3.52 -22.50 4.51
N ILE A 166 3.14 -23.20 5.59
CA ILE A 166 3.86 -23.20 6.87
C ILE A 166 4.76 -24.44 6.91
N SER A 167 6.05 -24.25 7.19
CA SER A 167 7.00 -25.34 7.32
C SER A 167 7.68 -25.33 8.69
N GLU A 168 8.28 -26.44 9.10
CA GLU A 168 9.02 -26.55 10.36
C GLU A 168 10.16 -25.51 10.50
N LYS A 169 10.67 -24.99 9.37
CA LYS A 169 11.78 -24.04 9.33
C LYS A 169 11.34 -22.59 9.03
N GLY A 170 10.02 -22.31 9.03
CA GLY A 170 9.46 -21.01 8.71
C GLY A 170 8.33 -21.09 7.68
N TYR A 171 8.34 -20.20 6.70
CA TYR A 171 7.27 -20.05 5.71
C TYR A 171 7.79 -20.30 4.30
N ALA A 172 6.92 -20.81 3.45
CA ALA A 172 7.17 -20.96 2.03
C ALA A 172 6.03 -20.36 1.20
N LEU A 173 6.38 -19.68 0.12
CA LEU A 173 5.45 -19.21 -0.89
C LEU A 173 5.63 -20.08 -2.13
N ASN A 174 4.77 -21.07 -2.25
CA ASN A 174 4.83 -22.05 -3.33
C ASN A 174 4.22 -21.50 -4.61
N THR A 175 4.64 -22.01 -5.74
CA THR A 175 4.01 -21.70 -7.03
C THR A 175 2.66 -22.38 -7.14
N ILE A 176 1.65 -21.65 -7.64
CA ILE A 176 0.27 -22.15 -7.72
C ILE A 176 0.12 -23.31 -8.71
N ASN A 177 0.89 -23.27 -9.79
CA ASN A 177 0.86 -24.27 -10.87
C ASN A 177 2.04 -25.26 -10.82
N GLY A 178 2.84 -25.25 -9.78
CA GLY A 178 4.03 -26.09 -9.62
C GLY A 178 5.22 -25.71 -10.53
N ARG A 179 5.10 -24.64 -11.33
CA ARG A 179 6.18 -24.17 -12.21
C ARG A 179 6.98 -23.06 -11.51
N GLY A 180 8.29 -23.19 -11.46
CA GLY A 180 9.18 -22.20 -10.85
C GLY A 180 9.63 -22.58 -9.44
N THR A 181 10.33 -21.66 -8.77
CA THR A 181 10.96 -21.90 -7.46
C THR A 181 10.11 -21.32 -6.34
N ALA A 182 9.92 -22.06 -5.26
CA ALA A 182 9.30 -21.56 -4.04
C ALA A 182 10.21 -20.55 -3.34
N LEU A 183 9.64 -19.46 -2.84
CA LEU A 183 10.32 -18.53 -1.96
C LEU A 183 10.21 -19.04 -0.52
N ARG A 184 11.33 -19.06 0.22
CA ARG A 184 11.37 -19.58 1.59
C ARG A 184 11.90 -18.53 2.55
N PHE A 185 11.25 -18.38 3.69
CA PHE A 185 11.56 -17.38 4.70
C PHE A 185 11.58 -18.02 6.09
N ARG A 186 12.57 -17.67 6.90
CA ARG A 186 12.57 -18.03 8.33
C ARG A 186 11.58 -17.17 9.12
N ARG A 187 11.44 -15.92 8.73
CA ARG A 187 10.49 -14.93 9.26
C ARG A 187 9.87 -14.16 8.11
N MET A 188 8.68 -13.64 8.29
CA MET A 188 7.98 -12.85 7.27
C MET A 188 8.45 -11.38 7.16
N ASP A 189 9.43 -10.96 7.96
CA ASP A 189 9.88 -9.56 8.05
C ASP A 189 10.36 -8.97 6.71
N SER A 190 10.89 -9.82 5.82
CA SER A 190 11.34 -9.42 4.48
C SER A 190 10.29 -9.57 3.38
N CYS A 191 9.12 -10.12 3.73
CA CYS A 191 8.03 -10.37 2.79
C CYS A 191 6.74 -9.79 3.39
N ARG A 192 6.11 -8.86 2.69
CA ARG A 192 4.89 -8.21 3.16
C ARG A 192 3.68 -8.83 2.44
N LEU A 193 2.67 -9.22 3.22
CA LEU A 193 1.37 -9.57 2.67
C LEU A 193 0.72 -8.31 2.10
N ILE A 194 0.18 -8.43 0.88
CA ILE A 194 -0.66 -7.41 0.26
C ILE A 194 -2.12 -7.80 0.38
N GLY A 195 -2.48 -9.06 0.19
CA GLY A 195 -3.84 -9.53 0.42
C GLY A 195 -4.01 -11.00 0.11
N THR A 196 -4.96 -11.62 0.79
CA THR A 196 -5.34 -13.03 0.61
C THR A 196 -6.48 -13.12 -0.41
N CYS A 197 -6.35 -14.00 -1.40
CA CYS A 197 -7.35 -14.21 -2.42
C CYS A 197 -8.57 -14.95 -1.84
N MET A 198 -9.71 -14.25 -1.78
CA MET A 198 -10.97 -14.77 -1.24
C MET A 198 -11.86 -15.34 -2.33
N ALA A 199 -11.90 -14.70 -3.49
CA ALA A 199 -12.75 -15.07 -4.62
C ALA A 199 -12.12 -14.64 -5.95
N VAL A 200 -12.69 -15.13 -7.04
CA VAL A 200 -12.34 -14.76 -8.42
C VAL A 200 -13.62 -14.31 -9.12
N GLN A 201 -13.54 -13.21 -9.83
CA GLN A 201 -14.62 -12.63 -10.63
C GLN A 201 -14.27 -12.58 -12.11
#